data_3d0dd4b8cbab9c9293eadc9ec67018c6
#
_entry.id   3d0dd4b8cbab9c9293eadc9ec67018c6
#
_cell.length_a   1.000
_cell.length_b   1.000
_cell.length_c   1.000
_cell.angle_alpha   90.00
_cell.angle_beta   90.00
_cell.angle_gamma   90.00
#
_symmetry.space_group_name_H-M   'P 1'
#
loop_
_entity.id
_entity.type
_entity.pdbx_description
1 polymer ?
#
loop_
_entity_poly.entity_id
_entity_poly.type
_entity_poly.pdbx_seq_one_letter_code
_entity_poly.pdbx_strand_id
1 'polypeptide(L)'
;MSWFIPKQESFFEFFERAARNVHEGSCELLEFLERHDNLIERAKRIKDIEHVGDRITHEALDRMNRTFITPIDREDMHELVVRLDDIIDLTDTAVNRMVAYKVGPPPPAAIELARCLKHSTQLIVEAMPLLRDMKN
;
A
#
# COMPACT_ATOMS: atom_id res chain seq x y z
N MET A 1 -13.40 21.59 -6.79
CA MET A 1 -12.51 22.73 -6.55
C MET A 1 -11.68 22.47 -5.31
N SER A 2 -10.38 22.19 -5.51
CA SER A 2 -9.47 21.74 -4.44
C SER A 2 -9.21 22.80 -3.36
N TRP A 3 -9.48 24.06 -3.61
CA TRP A 3 -9.23 25.14 -2.66
C TRP A 3 -10.27 25.25 -1.53
N PHE A 4 -11.38 24.52 -1.62
CA PHE A 4 -12.36 24.39 -0.53
C PHE A 4 -12.04 23.25 0.44
N ILE A 5 -11.10 22.35 0.08
CA ILE A 5 -10.67 21.26 0.95
C ILE A 5 -9.62 21.82 1.91
N PRO A 6 -9.84 21.74 3.23
CA PRO A 6 -8.82 22.15 4.19
C PRO A 6 -7.50 21.43 3.90
N LYS A 7 -6.36 22.16 3.96
CA LYS A 7 -5.03 21.58 3.70
C LYS A 7 -4.73 20.34 4.55
N GLN A 8 -5.25 20.30 5.77
CA GLN A 8 -5.10 19.16 6.68
C GLN A 8 -5.89 17.93 6.22
N GLU A 9 -7.07 18.13 5.64
CA GLU A 9 -7.91 17.05 5.14
C GLU A 9 -7.21 16.25 4.02
N SER A 10 -6.42 16.91 3.19
CA SER A 10 -5.70 16.26 2.09
C SER A 10 -4.63 15.26 2.55
N PHE A 11 -4.08 15.39 3.77
CA PHE A 11 -3.16 14.40 4.32
C PHE A 11 -3.84 13.07 4.57
N PHE A 12 -5.07 13.09 5.10
CA PHE A 12 -5.83 11.86 5.36
C PHE A 12 -6.15 11.13 4.06
N GLU A 13 -6.40 11.86 2.97
CA GLU A 13 -6.58 11.27 1.64
C GLU A 13 -5.34 10.48 1.18
N PHE A 14 -4.13 10.97 1.44
CA PHE A 14 -2.91 10.24 1.12
C PHE A 14 -2.85 8.90 1.85
N PHE A 15 -3.14 8.88 3.14
CA PHE A 15 -3.14 7.63 3.92
C PHE A 15 -4.20 6.66 3.43
N GLU A 16 -5.38 7.14 3.11
CA GLU A 16 -6.46 6.31 2.58
C GLU A 16 -6.10 5.74 1.21
N ARG A 17 -5.52 6.55 0.33
CA ARG A 17 -5.05 6.11 -1.00
C ARG A 17 -3.92 5.08 -0.86
N ALA A 18 -2.96 5.33 0.02
CA ALA A 18 -1.85 4.41 0.27
C ALA A 18 -2.36 3.06 0.81
N ALA A 19 -3.29 3.07 1.74
CA ALA A 19 -3.89 1.85 2.28
C ALA A 19 -4.64 1.05 1.22
N ARG A 20 -5.44 1.70 0.39
CA ARG A 20 -6.14 1.04 -0.73
C ARG A 20 -5.16 0.43 -1.74
N ASN A 21 -4.09 1.14 -2.05
CA ASN A 21 -3.03 0.66 -2.95
C ASN A 21 -2.38 -0.62 -2.41
N VAL A 22 -2.01 -0.62 -1.14
CA VAL A 22 -1.41 -1.78 -0.46
C VAL A 22 -2.37 -2.96 -0.42
N HIS A 23 -3.65 -2.70 -0.16
CA HIS A 23 -4.68 -3.75 -0.17
C HIS A 23 -4.86 -4.35 -1.56
N GLU A 24 -4.91 -3.53 -2.59
CA GLU A 24 -4.97 -4.00 -3.99
C GLU A 24 -3.79 -4.89 -4.31
N GLY A 25 -2.57 -4.50 -3.92
CA GLY A 25 -1.36 -5.32 -4.07
C GLY A 25 -1.47 -6.67 -3.35
N SER A 26 -2.05 -6.68 -2.16
CA SER A 26 -2.27 -7.91 -1.39
C SER A 26 -3.29 -8.85 -2.06
N CYS A 27 -4.34 -8.29 -2.65
CA CYS A 27 -5.31 -9.06 -3.42
C CYS A 27 -4.65 -9.70 -4.65
N GLU A 28 -3.84 -8.94 -5.38
CA GLU A 28 -3.13 -9.46 -6.56
C GLU A 28 -2.08 -10.49 -6.19
N LEU A 29 -1.42 -10.36 -5.04
CA LEU A 29 -0.49 -11.37 -4.54
C LEU A 29 -1.22 -12.69 -4.28
N LEU A 30 -2.38 -12.65 -3.63
CA LEU A 30 -3.18 -13.85 -3.38
C LEU A 30 -3.59 -14.52 -4.69
N GLU A 31 -4.08 -13.75 -5.67
CA GLU A 31 -4.41 -14.24 -7.02
C GLU A 31 -3.20 -14.87 -7.72
N PHE A 32 -2.03 -14.24 -7.62
CA PHE A 32 -0.77 -14.76 -8.16
C PHE A 32 -0.44 -16.16 -7.61
N LEU A 33 -0.58 -16.31 -6.29
CA LEU A 33 -0.25 -17.58 -5.61
C LEU A 33 -1.32 -18.64 -5.85
N GLU A 34 -2.60 -18.30 -5.75
CA GLU A 34 -3.69 -19.27 -5.89
C GLU A 34 -3.82 -19.82 -7.30
N ARG A 35 -3.74 -18.95 -8.29
CA ARG A 35 -3.93 -19.35 -9.70
C ARG A 35 -2.68 -19.96 -10.31
N HIS A 36 -1.52 -19.44 -9.95
CA HIS A 36 -0.23 -19.88 -10.48
C HIS A 36 -0.22 -19.99 -12.03
N ASP A 37 -0.87 -19.04 -12.69
CA ASP A 37 -0.96 -18.92 -14.16
C ASP A 37 -0.62 -17.50 -14.60
N ASN A 38 -0.21 -17.32 -15.87
CA ASN A 38 0.10 -16.00 -16.43
C ASN A 38 1.01 -15.16 -15.52
N LEU A 39 2.02 -15.79 -14.94
CA LEU A 39 2.84 -15.24 -13.85
C LEU A 39 3.50 -13.92 -14.23
N ILE A 40 3.98 -13.77 -15.48
CA ILE A 40 4.61 -12.55 -15.96
C ILE A 40 3.63 -11.40 -15.98
N GLU A 41 2.42 -11.62 -16.50
CA GLU A 41 1.37 -10.59 -16.54
C GLU A 41 0.89 -10.20 -15.16
N ARG A 42 0.74 -11.19 -14.27
CA ARG A 42 0.35 -10.94 -12.88
C ARG A 42 1.42 -10.15 -12.12
N ALA A 43 2.68 -10.50 -12.34
CA ALA A 43 3.81 -9.76 -11.77
C ALA A 43 3.83 -8.31 -12.26
N LYS A 44 3.51 -8.09 -13.54
CA LYS A 44 3.42 -6.74 -14.11
C LYS A 44 2.30 -5.92 -13.46
N ARG A 45 1.14 -6.50 -13.19
CA ARG A 45 0.06 -5.82 -12.46
C ARG A 45 0.52 -5.35 -11.08
N ILE A 46 1.21 -6.21 -10.36
CA ILE A 46 1.76 -5.87 -9.03
C ILE A 46 2.79 -4.75 -9.16
N LYS A 47 3.65 -4.81 -10.17
CA LYS A 47 4.61 -3.72 -10.45
C LYS A 47 3.90 -2.39 -10.72
N ASP A 48 2.82 -2.41 -11.48
CA ASP A 48 2.03 -1.21 -11.78
C ASP A 48 1.39 -0.64 -10.49
N ILE A 49 0.92 -1.50 -9.61
CA ILE A 49 0.37 -1.11 -8.30
C ILE A 49 1.48 -0.51 -7.43
N GLU A 50 2.66 -1.11 -7.40
CA GLU A 50 3.83 -0.58 -6.69
C GLU A 50 4.22 0.80 -7.20
N HIS A 51 4.24 1.02 -8.53
CA HIS A 51 4.52 2.34 -9.10
C HIS A 51 3.50 3.40 -8.67
N VAL A 52 2.21 3.04 -8.57
CA VAL A 52 1.17 3.94 -8.04
C VAL A 52 1.45 4.26 -6.57
N GLY A 53 1.78 3.24 -5.78
CA GLY A 53 2.13 3.41 -4.37
C GLY A 53 3.33 4.32 -4.16
N ASP A 54 4.38 4.14 -4.97
CA ASP A 54 5.58 4.99 -4.94
C ASP A 54 5.23 6.46 -5.20
N ARG A 55 4.38 6.73 -6.18
CA ARG A 55 3.92 8.10 -6.46
C ARG A 55 3.13 8.69 -5.30
N ILE A 56 2.22 7.92 -4.69
CA ILE A 56 1.46 8.37 -3.52
C ILE A 56 2.41 8.73 -2.38
N THR A 57 3.40 7.89 -2.12
CA THR A 57 4.40 8.10 -1.08
C THR A 57 5.20 9.38 -1.34
N HIS A 58 5.70 9.57 -2.55
CA HIS A 58 6.44 10.77 -2.93
C HIS A 58 5.59 12.04 -2.78
N GLU A 59 4.34 12.03 -3.24
CA GLU A 59 3.42 13.16 -3.11
C GLU A 59 3.16 13.48 -1.63
N ALA A 60 2.95 12.45 -0.80
CA ALA A 60 2.71 12.63 0.63
C ALA A 60 3.91 13.24 1.34
N LEU A 61 5.11 12.71 1.08
CA LEU A 61 6.35 13.23 1.69
C LEU A 61 6.65 14.66 1.24
N ASP A 62 6.47 14.97 -0.04
CA ASP A 62 6.64 16.31 -0.57
C ASP A 62 5.66 17.30 0.09
N ARG A 63 4.40 16.87 0.26
CA ARG A 63 3.38 17.68 0.92
C ARG A 63 3.73 17.95 2.39
N MET A 64 4.22 16.94 3.10
CA MET A 64 4.68 17.08 4.49
C MET A 64 5.81 18.11 4.59
N ASN A 65 6.78 18.06 3.67
CA ASN A 65 7.92 18.95 3.66
C ASN A 65 7.54 20.41 3.37
N ARG A 66 6.45 20.65 2.66
CA ARG A 66 5.96 21.97 2.29
C ARG A 66 4.93 22.55 3.25
N THR A 67 4.45 21.75 4.20
CA THR A 67 3.39 22.18 5.12
C THR A 67 3.97 22.50 6.48
N PHE A 68 3.67 23.70 6.97
CA PHE A 68 4.19 24.18 8.26
C PHE A 68 3.51 23.50 9.44
N ILE A 69 2.17 23.34 9.38
CA ILE A 69 1.39 22.71 10.44
C ILE A 69 0.70 21.47 9.87
N THR A 70 0.93 20.32 10.50
CA THR A 70 0.33 19.03 10.12
C THR A 70 -0.76 18.62 11.14
N PRO A 71 -1.80 17.85 10.70
CA PRO A 71 -2.91 17.47 11.59
C PRO A 71 -2.52 16.45 12.67
N ILE A 72 -1.47 15.70 12.44
CA ILE A 72 -0.90 14.72 13.35
C ILE A 72 0.60 14.97 13.40
N ASP A 73 1.31 14.42 14.38
CA ASP A 73 2.77 14.51 14.47
C ASP A 73 3.42 14.13 13.14
N ARG A 74 4.32 14.99 12.65
CA ARG A 74 4.97 14.84 11.35
C ARG A 74 5.76 13.55 11.22
N GLU A 75 6.45 13.15 12.29
CA GLU A 75 7.26 11.93 12.30
C GLU A 75 6.36 10.69 12.21
N ASP A 76 5.21 10.69 12.89
CA ASP A 76 4.25 9.60 12.85
C ASP A 76 3.62 9.49 11.44
N MET A 77 3.29 10.62 10.82
CA MET A 77 2.77 10.64 9.44
C MET A 77 3.80 10.11 8.45
N HIS A 78 5.06 10.53 8.59
CA HIS A 78 6.16 10.08 7.75
C HIS A 78 6.34 8.57 7.88
N GLU A 79 6.41 8.07 9.10
CA GLU A 79 6.58 6.64 9.36
C GLU A 79 5.41 5.83 8.82
N LEU A 80 4.17 6.28 9.01
CA LEU A 80 2.98 5.59 8.52
C LEU A 80 3.03 5.41 6.99
N VAL A 81 3.28 6.47 6.25
CA VAL A 81 3.31 6.40 4.79
C VAL A 81 4.46 5.54 4.27
N VAL A 82 5.62 5.62 4.91
CA VAL A 82 6.80 4.80 4.55
C VAL A 82 6.54 3.31 4.86
N ARG A 83 5.91 2.99 5.98
CA ARG A 83 5.58 1.60 6.32
C ARG A 83 4.54 1.01 5.38
N LEU A 84 3.56 1.78 4.94
CA LEU A 84 2.62 1.33 3.91
C LEU A 84 3.35 1.07 2.59
N ASP A 85 4.27 1.94 2.20
CA ASP A 85 5.09 1.76 1.00
C ASP A 85 5.93 0.48 1.08
N ASP A 86 6.53 0.18 2.23
CA ASP A 86 7.30 -1.04 2.45
C ASP A 86 6.50 -2.31 2.14
N ILE A 87 5.21 -2.35 2.45
CA ILE A 87 4.36 -3.51 2.22
C ILE A 87 4.25 -3.80 0.72
N ILE A 88 3.97 -2.79 -0.08
CA ILE A 88 3.82 -2.99 -1.54
C ILE A 88 5.18 -3.25 -2.20
N ASP A 89 6.25 -2.62 -1.73
CA ASP A 89 7.61 -2.87 -2.23
C ASP A 89 8.04 -4.31 -1.99
N LEU A 90 7.81 -4.83 -0.79
CA LEU A 90 8.13 -6.22 -0.46
C LEU A 90 7.27 -7.21 -1.24
N THR A 91 6.01 -6.89 -1.47
CA THR A 91 5.09 -7.69 -2.28
C THR A 91 5.61 -7.80 -3.72
N ASP A 92 5.96 -6.68 -4.33
CA ASP A 92 6.54 -6.63 -5.67
C ASP A 92 7.87 -7.38 -5.74
N THR A 93 8.74 -7.17 -4.76
CA THR A 93 10.04 -7.86 -4.70
C THR A 93 9.88 -9.37 -4.61
N ALA A 94 8.97 -9.85 -3.76
CA ALA A 94 8.70 -11.28 -3.61
C ALA A 94 8.21 -11.91 -4.90
N VAL A 95 7.24 -11.28 -5.57
CA VAL A 95 6.67 -11.77 -6.82
C VAL A 95 7.73 -11.81 -7.93
N ASN A 96 8.52 -10.75 -8.07
CA ASN A 96 9.58 -10.68 -9.08
C ASN A 96 10.63 -11.76 -8.86
N ARG A 97 10.98 -12.05 -7.60
CA ARG A 97 11.91 -13.16 -7.30
C ARG A 97 11.32 -14.52 -7.65
N MET A 98 10.04 -14.74 -7.35
CA MET A 98 9.37 -16.00 -7.71
C MET A 98 9.36 -16.21 -9.22
N VAL A 99 9.13 -15.19 -10.01
CA VAL A 99 9.17 -15.25 -11.47
C VAL A 99 10.61 -15.50 -11.96
N ALA A 100 11.59 -14.73 -11.45
CA ALA A 100 12.98 -14.84 -11.85
C ALA A 100 13.58 -16.22 -11.57
N TYR A 101 13.27 -16.79 -10.43
CA TYR A 101 13.77 -18.12 -10.04
C TYR A 101 12.88 -19.27 -10.53
N LYS A 102 11.82 -18.95 -11.28
CA LYS A 102 10.88 -19.96 -11.82
C LYS A 102 10.37 -20.90 -10.73
N VAL A 103 9.97 -20.32 -9.61
CA VAL A 103 9.45 -21.08 -8.48
C VAL A 103 8.16 -21.81 -8.90
N GLY A 104 8.04 -23.09 -8.54
CA GLY A 104 6.85 -23.90 -8.81
C GLY A 104 5.64 -23.46 -7.99
N PRO A 105 4.53 -24.22 -8.04
CA PRO A 105 3.33 -23.91 -7.27
C PRO A 105 3.63 -23.71 -5.80
N PRO A 106 3.05 -22.67 -5.16
CA PRO A 106 3.34 -22.37 -3.77
C PRO A 106 2.77 -23.46 -2.83
N PRO A 107 3.41 -23.71 -1.67
CA PRO A 107 2.83 -24.57 -0.66
C PRO A 107 1.58 -23.89 -0.05
N PRO A 108 0.63 -24.68 0.51
CA PRO A 108 -0.59 -24.13 1.12
C PRO A 108 -0.31 -23.05 2.17
N ALA A 109 0.77 -23.17 2.93
CA ALA A 109 1.16 -22.17 3.93
C ALA A 109 1.43 -20.79 3.33
N ALA A 110 2.03 -20.72 2.14
CA ALA A 110 2.27 -19.43 1.45
C ALA A 110 0.95 -18.77 1.06
N ILE A 111 -0.02 -19.54 0.61
CA ILE A 111 -1.35 -19.03 0.26
C ILE A 111 -2.05 -18.51 1.52
N GLU A 112 -1.97 -19.23 2.63
CA GLU A 112 -2.55 -18.78 3.91
C GLU A 112 -1.92 -17.48 4.41
N LEU A 113 -0.60 -17.33 4.29
CA LEU A 113 0.08 -16.06 4.62
C LEU A 113 -0.44 -14.92 3.74
N ALA A 114 -0.64 -15.15 2.45
CA ALA A 114 -1.20 -14.13 1.56
C ALA A 114 -2.66 -13.76 1.93
N ARG A 115 -3.46 -14.73 2.37
CA ARG A 115 -4.81 -14.46 2.89
C ARG A 115 -4.76 -13.61 4.15
N CYS A 116 -3.86 -13.92 5.07
CA CYS A 116 -3.65 -13.11 6.28
C CYS A 116 -3.24 -11.68 5.92
N LEU A 117 -2.34 -11.52 4.96
CA LEU A 117 -1.92 -10.19 4.49
C LEU A 117 -3.10 -9.42 3.87
N LYS A 118 -3.87 -10.07 3.01
CA LYS A 118 -5.08 -9.46 2.43
C LYS A 118 -6.05 -9.00 3.49
N HIS A 119 -6.30 -9.82 4.51
CA HIS A 119 -7.18 -9.46 5.61
C HIS A 119 -6.62 -8.30 6.43
N SER A 120 -5.34 -8.33 6.76
CA SER A 120 -4.67 -7.26 7.52
C SER A 120 -4.71 -5.92 6.78
N THR A 121 -4.46 -5.93 5.47
CA THR A 121 -4.50 -4.70 4.67
C THR A 121 -5.93 -4.16 4.51
N GLN A 122 -6.94 -5.03 4.48
CA GLN A 122 -8.33 -4.60 4.53
C GLN A 122 -8.65 -3.86 5.83
N LEU A 123 -8.17 -4.35 6.97
CA LEU A 123 -8.33 -3.67 8.25
C LEU A 123 -7.62 -2.31 8.27
N ILE A 124 -6.46 -2.20 7.61
CA ILE A 124 -5.77 -0.92 7.46
C ILE A 124 -6.62 0.06 6.65
N VAL A 125 -7.23 -0.38 5.55
CA VAL A 125 -8.15 0.45 4.75
C VAL A 125 -9.30 0.98 5.61
N GLU A 126 -9.87 0.14 6.45
CA GLU A 126 -10.98 0.51 7.35
C GLU A 126 -10.53 1.46 8.47
N ALA A 127 -9.28 1.31 8.94
CA ALA A 127 -8.74 2.13 10.02
C ALA A 127 -8.34 3.54 9.58
N MET A 128 -7.87 3.73 8.33
CA MET A 128 -7.35 5.03 7.89
C MET A 128 -8.33 6.20 8.04
N PRO A 129 -9.63 6.07 7.70
CA PRO A 129 -10.58 7.17 7.91
C PRO A 129 -10.72 7.60 9.38
N LEU A 130 -10.46 6.70 10.32
CA LEU A 130 -10.56 6.98 11.76
C LEU A 130 -9.48 7.95 12.26
N LEU A 131 -8.41 8.13 11.50
CA LEU A 131 -7.35 9.08 11.84
C LEU A 131 -7.87 10.52 11.91
N ARG A 132 -8.95 10.83 11.17
CA ARG A 132 -9.57 12.16 11.22
C ARG A 132 -10.13 12.49 12.60
N ASP A 133 -10.54 11.47 13.34
CA ASP A 133 -11.13 11.61 14.67
C ASP A 133 -10.06 11.78 15.76
N MET A 134 -8.79 11.56 15.43
CA MET A 134 -7.66 11.70 16.36
C MET A 134 -7.10 13.14 16.41
N LYS A 135 -7.76 14.09 15.76
CA LYS A 135 -7.36 15.50 15.84
C LYS A 135 -7.53 16.02 17.27
N ASN A 136 -6.46 16.51 17.85
CA ASN A 136 -6.47 17.27 19.09
C ASN A 136 -6.84 18.73 18.84
#